data_6aeea03a0d0f1e24fea22f1b411621a2
#
_entry.id   6aeea03a0d0f1e24fea22f1b411621a2
#
_cell.length_a   1.000
_cell.length_b   1.000
_cell.length_c   1.000
_cell.angle_alpha   90.00
_cell.angle_beta   90.00
_cell.angle_gamma   90.00
#
_symmetry.space_group_name_H-M   'P 1'
#
loop_
_entity.id
_entity.type
_entity.pdbx_description
1 polymer ?
#
loop_
_entity_poly.entity_id
_entity_poly.type
_entity_poly.pdbx_seq_one_letter_code
_entity_poly.pdbx_strand_id
1 'polypeptide(L)'
;MAEIENDLLKGLNDKQYEAVTSTEGPCLVIAGAGSGKTKVLTHKIAYLMQEKDIKPWNILAITFTNKAANEMKERVEALVGDDAKDMWIGTFHSICVKILRRFIDRIGFDSSFIIFDTSDQRTLIKACIKNIGLDDKMFTDRSVQSEISNAKNEMLEPDQYTLRANGDFRKEKIALVYEMYQKRLKENNAIDFDDIINYTIKILMDNPDVLEYYSDKFK
;
A
#
# COMPACT_ATOMS: atom_id res chain seq x y z
N MET A 1 19.32 31.02 -30.44
CA MET A 1 19.64 29.89 -29.54
C MET A 1 18.76 28.74 -29.99
N ALA A 2 19.33 27.67 -30.57
CA ALA A 2 18.54 26.50 -30.93
C ALA A 2 17.96 25.90 -29.64
N GLU A 3 16.63 25.83 -29.56
CA GLU A 3 15.97 24.99 -28.58
C GLU A 3 16.51 23.57 -28.79
N ILE A 4 17.22 23.05 -27.81
CA ILE A 4 17.53 21.63 -27.75
C ILE A 4 16.17 20.96 -27.56
N GLU A 5 15.58 20.51 -28.66
CA GLU A 5 14.32 19.79 -28.68
C GLU A 5 14.52 18.57 -27.77
N ASN A 6 13.95 18.61 -26.57
CA ASN A 6 14.11 17.54 -25.57
C ASN A 6 13.53 16.26 -26.16
N ASP A 7 14.40 15.30 -26.46
CA ASP A 7 14.04 14.02 -27.11
C ASP A 7 12.97 13.25 -26.31
N LEU A 8 12.91 13.52 -24.98
CA LEU A 8 11.94 12.98 -24.05
C LEU A 8 10.48 13.39 -24.39
N LEU A 9 10.27 14.58 -24.93
CA LEU A 9 8.93 15.12 -25.19
C LEU A 9 8.46 14.85 -26.64
N LYS A 10 9.33 14.29 -27.49
CA LYS A 10 8.98 13.92 -28.86
C LYS A 10 7.92 12.81 -28.89
N GLY A 11 6.94 12.97 -29.79
CA GLY A 11 5.87 11.99 -29.97
C GLY A 11 4.78 12.00 -28.87
N LEU A 12 4.77 13.03 -28.04
CA LEU A 12 3.61 13.36 -27.19
C LEU A 12 2.66 14.27 -27.98
N ASN A 13 1.35 14.04 -27.84
CA ASN A 13 0.37 15.02 -28.32
C ASN A 13 0.25 16.18 -27.31
N ASP A 14 -0.45 17.27 -27.70
CA ASP A 14 -0.53 18.50 -26.90
C ASP A 14 -1.03 18.25 -25.46
N LYS A 15 -2.03 17.37 -25.30
CA LYS A 15 -2.57 17.03 -23.96
C LYS A 15 -1.63 16.16 -23.13
N GLN A 16 -0.91 15.26 -23.77
CA GLN A 16 0.13 14.48 -23.12
C GLN A 16 1.31 15.38 -22.72
N TYR A 17 1.72 16.29 -23.59
CA TYR A 17 2.75 17.28 -23.30
C TYR A 17 2.37 18.15 -22.09
N GLU A 18 1.16 18.73 -22.10
CA GLU A 18 0.62 19.51 -20.98
C GLU A 18 0.66 18.72 -19.68
N ALA A 19 0.18 17.46 -19.66
CA ALA A 19 0.17 16.61 -18.49
C ALA A 19 1.57 16.24 -17.97
N VAL A 20 2.53 16.02 -18.87
CA VAL A 20 3.94 15.72 -18.50
C VAL A 20 4.62 16.92 -17.89
N THR A 21 4.45 18.12 -18.46
CA THR A 21 5.14 19.35 -18.04
C THR A 21 4.48 20.07 -16.86
N SER A 22 3.20 19.76 -16.54
CA SER A 22 2.52 20.29 -15.35
C SER A 22 3.07 19.64 -14.07
N THR A 23 4.06 20.26 -13.45
CA THR A 23 4.78 19.68 -12.28
C THR A 23 4.46 20.33 -10.96
N GLU A 24 3.70 21.42 -10.96
CA GLU A 24 3.36 22.15 -9.73
C GLU A 24 1.97 21.77 -9.24
N GLY A 25 1.87 21.44 -7.95
CA GLY A 25 0.61 21.14 -7.29
C GLY A 25 -0.07 19.82 -7.72
N PRO A 26 -1.24 19.53 -7.16
CA PRO A 26 -2.01 18.32 -7.50
C PRO A 26 -2.49 18.34 -8.96
N CYS A 27 -2.22 17.29 -9.71
CA CYS A 27 -2.64 17.15 -11.10
C CYS A 27 -3.46 15.86 -11.30
N LEU A 28 -4.70 15.99 -11.76
CA LEU A 28 -5.55 14.86 -12.14
C LEU A 28 -5.63 14.74 -13.66
N VAL A 29 -5.22 13.58 -14.19
CA VAL A 29 -5.30 13.26 -15.62
C VAL A 29 -6.40 12.24 -15.86
N ILE A 30 -7.47 12.65 -16.54
CA ILE A 30 -8.58 11.78 -16.94
C ILE A 30 -8.39 11.36 -18.39
N ALA A 31 -8.30 10.06 -18.64
CA ALA A 31 -8.00 9.55 -19.98
C ALA A 31 -8.62 8.16 -20.20
N GLY A 32 -9.15 7.92 -21.40
CA GLY A 32 -9.74 6.65 -21.82
C GLY A 32 -8.73 5.50 -21.96
N ALA A 33 -9.22 4.29 -22.17
CA ALA A 33 -8.35 3.16 -22.51
C ALA A 33 -7.60 3.44 -23.83
N GLY A 34 -6.33 3.04 -23.90
CA GLY A 34 -5.51 3.26 -25.11
C GLY A 34 -5.00 4.69 -25.34
N SER A 35 -5.38 5.67 -24.52
CA SER A 35 -4.97 7.08 -24.64
C SER A 35 -3.50 7.37 -24.31
N GLY A 36 -2.74 6.38 -23.83
CA GLY A 36 -1.35 6.54 -23.44
C GLY A 36 -1.11 7.03 -22.02
N LYS A 37 -2.06 6.79 -21.07
CA LYS A 37 -1.90 7.15 -19.65
C LYS A 37 -0.55 6.74 -19.05
N THR A 38 -0.16 5.49 -19.26
CA THR A 38 1.13 4.98 -18.78
C THR A 38 2.30 5.69 -19.42
N LYS A 39 2.21 6.04 -20.72
CA LYS A 39 3.21 6.84 -21.42
C LYS A 39 3.37 8.21 -20.77
N VAL A 40 2.26 8.90 -20.49
CA VAL A 40 2.27 10.20 -19.80
C VAL A 40 2.97 10.09 -18.46
N LEU A 41 2.61 9.08 -17.64
CA LEU A 41 3.18 8.91 -16.31
C LEU A 41 4.70 8.62 -16.36
N THR A 42 5.15 7.71 -17.23
CA THR A 42 6.58 7.39 -17.36
C THR A 42 7.40 8.57 -17.91
N HIS A 43 6.86 9.32 -18.87
CA HIS A 43 7.52 10.53 -19.37
C HIS A 43 7.53 11.65 -18.33
N LYS A 44 6.47 11.80 -17.54
CA LYS A 44 6.46 12.76 -16.40
C LYS A 44 7.55 12.44 -15.39
N ILE A 45 7.71 11.16 -15.02
CA ILE A 45 8.80 10.72 -14.14
C ILE A 45 10.16 11.09 -14.73
N ALA A 46 10.41 10.75 -16.00
CA ALA A 46 11.66 11.08 -16.65
C ALA A 46 11.88 12.60 -16.76
N TYR A 47 10.83 13.37 -17.03
CA TYR A 47 10.86 14.84 -17.06
C TYR A 47 11.22 15.44 -15.69
N LEU A 48 10.64 14.92 -14.61
CA LEU A 48 10.97 15.34 -13.23
C LEU A 48 12.46 15.11 -12.93
N MET A 49 13.02 13.98 -13.36
CA MET A 49 14.43 13.67 -13.14
C MET A 49 15.37 14.54 -14.00
N GLN A 50 15.10 14.68 -15.28
CA GLN A 50 16.00 15.32 -16.23
C GLN A 50 15.89 16.84 -16.24
N GLU A 51 14.67 17.39 -16.13
CA GLU A 51 14.42 18.83 -16.26
C GLU A 51 14.20 19.54 -14.93
N LYS A 52 13.75 18.81 -13.91
CA LYS A 52 13.51 19.37 -12.57
C LYS A 52 14.55 18.94 -11.53
N ASP A 53 15.54 18.16 -11.93
CA ASP A 53 16.62 17.64 -11.09
C ASP A 53 16.08 16.90 -9.82
N ILE A 54 14.88 16.32 -9.91
CA ILE A 54 14.32 15.51 -8.82
C ILE A 54 15.06 14.17 -8.78
N LYS A 55 15.64 13.88 -7.65
CA LYS A 55 16.43 12.65 -7.49
C LYS A 55 15.55 11.40 -7.50
N PRO A 56 16.00 10.27 -8.08
CA PRO A 56 15.21 9.04 -8.19
C PRO A 56 14.59 8.60 -6.86
N TRP A 57 15.34 8.64 -5.78
CA TRP A 57 14.88 8.25 -4.43
C TRP A 57 13.83 9.18 -3.81
N ASN A 58 13.57 10.34 -4.43
CA ASN A 58 12.52 11.28 -4.05
C ASN A 58 11.21 11.08 -4.86
N ILE A 59 11.16 10.08 -5.74
CA ILE A 59 10.00 9.79 -6.58
C ILE A 59 9.30 8.53 -6.06
N LEU A 60 7.99 8.66 -5.81
CA LEU A 60 7.10 7.58 -5.44
C LEU A 60 6.06 7.38 -6.53
N ALA A 61 6.04 6.20 -7.16
CA ALA A 61 5.07 5.83 -8.17
C ALA A 61 4.31 4.56 -7.75
N ILE A 62 3.00 4.67 -7.61
CA ILE A 62 2.15 3.60 -7.08
C ILE A 62 1.21 3.08 -8.16
N THR A 63 1.06 1.76 -8.21
CA THR A 63 0.10 1.06 -9.08
C THR A 63 -0.75 0.07 -8.28
N PHE A 64 -1.81 -0.46 -8.90
CA PHE A 64 -2.66 -1.47 -8.25
C PHE A 64 -2.12 -2.89 -8.36
N THR A 65 -1.29 -3.21 -9.37
CA THR A 65 -0.81 -4.57 -9.59
C THR A 65 0.71 -4.63 -9.75
N ASN A 66 1.32 -5.73 -9.30
CA ASN A 66 2.75 -5.97 -9.49
C ASN A 66 3.15 -5.98 -10.97
N LYS A 67 2.29 -6.50 -11.85
CA LYS A 67 2.51 -6.46 -13.30
C LYS A 67 2.64 -5.03 -13.81
N ALA A 68 1.71 -4.15 -13.43
CA ALA A 68 1.76 -2.73 -13.83
C ALA A 68 2.98 -2.01 -13.23
N ALA A 69 3.37 -2.35 -12.00
CA ALA A 69 4.55 -1.78 -11.37
C ALA A 69 5.85 -2.18 -12.11
N ASN A 70 5.97 -3.45 -12.48
CA ASN A 70 7.13 -3.94 -13.23
C ASN A 70 7.18 -3.32 -14.64
N GLU A 71 6.05 -3.28 -15.34
CA GLU A 71 5.95 -2.63 -16.66
C GLU A 71 6.31 -1.14 -16.59
N MET A 72 5.85 -0.43 -15.55
CA MET A 72 6.22 0.96 -15.32
C MET A 72 7.73 1.11 -15.08
N LYS A 73 8.31 0.25 -14.25
CA LYS A 73 9.74 0.25 -13.96
C LYS A 73 10.58 0.06 -15.23
N GLU A 74 10.27 -0.97 -16.03
CA GLU A 74 10.95 -1.24 -17.31
C GLU A 74 10.88 -0.04 -18.27
N ARG A 75 9.72 0.60 -18.37
CA ARG A 75 9.54 1.78 -19.23
C ARG A 75 10.29 3.01 -18.73
N VAL A 76 10.37 3.22 -17.41
CA VAL A 76 11.15 4.31 -16.83
C VAL A 76 12.65 4.03 -17.01
N GLU A 77 13.12 2.80 -16.78
CA GLU A 77 14.50 2.40 -17.03
C GLU A 77 14.92 2.65 -18.49
N ALA A 78 14.01 2.38 -19.45
CA ALA A 78 14.27 2.65 -20.85
C ALA A 78 14.43 4.15 -21.16
N LEU A 79 13.87 5.06 -20.36
CA LEU A 79 13.93 6.51 -20.55
C LEU A 79 15.10 7.16 -19.80
N VAL A 80 15.43 6.70 -18.59
CA VAL A 80 16.40 7.34 -17.70
C VAL A 80 17.57 6.45 -17.31
N GLY A 81 17.60 5.20 -17.78
CA GLY A 81 18.68 4.27 -17.49
C GLY A 81 18.64 3.71 -16.06
N ASP A 82 19.83 3.36 -15.53
CA ASP A 82 19.98 2.70 -14.24
C ASP A 82 19.52 3.52 -13.03
N ASP A 83 19.38 4.82 -13.16
CA ASP A 83 18.88 5.71 -12.10
C ASP A 83 17.44 5.34 -11.64
N ALA A 84 16.66 4.68 -12.51
CA ALA A 84 15.33 4.20 -12.17
C ALA A 84 15.32 3.17 -11.02
N LYS A 85 16.44 2.51 -10.73
CA LYS A 85 16.54 1.46 -9.70
C LYS A 85 16.33 1.98 -8.28
N ASP A 86 16.68 3.24 -8.05
CA ASP A 86 16.57 3.89 -6.73
C ASP A 86 15.17 4.48 -6.46
N MET A 87 14.29 4.43 -7.44
CA MET A 87 12.93 4.92 -7.32
C MET A 87 12.04 3.97 -6.50
N TRP A 88 11.04 4.55 -5.86
CA TRP A 88 10.01 3.78 -5.17
C TRP A 88 8.84 3.52 -6.13
N ILE A 89 8.97 2.49 -6.96
CA ILE A 89 7.91 2.02 -7.86
C ILE A 89 7.34 0.70 -7.31
N GLY A 90 6.03 0.64 -7.11
CA GLY A 90 5.40 -0.56 -6.54
C GLY A 90 3.90 -0.46 -6.40
N THR A 91 3.30 -1.48 -5.77
CA THR A 91 1.90 -1.43 -5.35
C THR A 91 1.79 -0.76 -3.98
N PHE A 92 0.57 -0.33 -3.59
CA PHE A 92 0.32 0.19 -2.24
C PHE A 92 0.90 -0.73 -1.17
N HIS A 93 0.58 -2.02 -1.21
CA HIS A 93 1.09 -3.00 -0.25
C HIS A 93 2.62 -3.10 -0.25
N SER A 94 3.27 -3.14 -1.42
CA SER A 94 4.73 -3.25 -1.48
C SER A 94 5.45 -2.02 -0.93
N ILE A 95 4.89 -0.84 -1.14
CA ILE A 95 5.40 0.41 -0.55
C ILE A 95 5.18 0.42 0.97
N CYS A 96 3.98 0.05 1.43
CA CYS A 96 3.69 -0.07 2.86
C CYS A 96 4.63 -1.08 3.54
N VAL A 97 4.88 -2.25 2.94
CA VAL A 97 5.84 -3.22 3.49
C VAL A 97 7.24 -2.62 3.62
N LYS A 98 7.72 -1.82 2.66
CA LYS A 98 9.02 -1.12 2.77
C LYS A 98 9.05 -0.16 3.96
N ILE A 99 7.95 0.56 4.21
CA ILE A 99 7.81 1.45 5.37
C ILE A 99 7.80 0.64 6.67
N LEU A 100 6.99 -0.41 6.72
CA LEU A 100 6.87 -1.29 7.88
C LEU A 100 8.21 -1.96 8.24
N ARG A 101 8.95 -2.48 7.26
CA ARG A 101 10.30 -3.06 7.52
C ARG A 101 11.25 -2.10 8.23
N ARG A 102 11.01 -0.80 8.13
CA ARG A 102 11.87 0.22 8.72
C ARG A 102 11.37 0.74 10.06
N PHE A 103 10.06 0.73 10.29
CA PHE A 103 9.46 1.44 11.43
C PHE A 103 8.42 0.63 12.22
N ILE A 104 8.23 -0.65 11.93
CA ILE A 104 7.19 -1.45 12.59
C ILE A 104 7.48 -1.70 14.10
N ASP A 105 8.74 -1.52 14.50
CA ASP A 105 9.16 -1.55 15.90
C ASP A 105 8.44 -0.49 16.75
N ARG A 106 8.03 0.64 16.14
CA ARG A 106 7.23 1.69 16.78
C ARG A 106 5.87 1.20 17.30
N ILE A 107 5.35 0.10 16.77
CA ILE A 107 4.09 -0.53 17.20
C ILE A 107 4.31 -1.91 17.84
N GLY A 108 5.55 -2.24 18.18
CA GLY A 108 5.94 -3.39 18.97
C GLY A 108 5.97 -4.72 18.22
N PHE A 109 6.35 -4.69 16.94
CA PHE A 109 6.72 -5.87 16.15
C PHE A 109 8.22 -5.83 15.84
N ASP A 110 8.78 -6.98 15.48
CA ASP A 110 10.12 -7.07 14.92
C ASP A 110 10.09 -6.83 13.40
N SER A 111 11.13 -6.18 12.86
CA SER A 111 11.25 -5.89 11.44
C SER A 111 11.32 -7.14 10.55
N SER A 112 11.62 -8.31 11.12
CA SER A 112 11.62 -9.62 10.45
C SER A 112 10.21 -10.24 10.31
N PHE A 113 9.14 -9.50 10.63
CA PHE A 113 7.77 -9.98 10.60
C PHE A 113 7.44 -10.78 9.34
N ILE A 114 6.54 -11.75 9.48
CA ILE A 114 6.02 -12.55 8.36
C ILE A 114 4.63 -12.03 7.94
N ILE A 115 4.31 -12.21 6.66
CA ILE A 115 3.01 -11.82 6.11
C ILE A 115 2.19 -13.09 5.89
N PHE A 116 1.09 -13.21 6.60
CA PHE A 116 0.16 -14.33 6.46
C PHE A 116 -0.69 -14.16 5.20
N ASP A 117 -0.66 -15.16 4.35
CA ASP A 117 -1.58 -15.23 3.22
C ASP A 117 -3.00 -15.64 3.65
N THR A 118 -3.93 -15.70 2.70
CA THR A 118 -5.33 -16.07 2.98
C THR A 118 -5.46 -17.46 3.61
N SER A 119 -4.57 -18.41 3.27
CA SER A 119 -4.58 -19.76 3.83
C SER A 119 -4.10 -19.77 5.29
N ASP A 120 -3.03 -19.05 5.56
CA ASP A 120 -2.47 -18.89 6.91
C ASP A 120 -3.47 -18.23 7.84
N GLN A 121 -4.10 -17.13 7.39
CA GLN A 121 -5.14 -16.42 8.12
C GLN A 121 -6.29 -17.35 8.48
N ARG A 122 -6.82 -18.13 7.52
CA ARG A 122 -7.92 -19.05 7.75
C ARG A 122 -7.55 -20.16 8.71
N THR A 123 -6.34 -20.68 8.63
CA THR A 123 -5.82 -21.70 9.56
C THR A 123 -5.78 -21.16 10.98
N LEU A 124 -5.28 -19.93 11.15
CA LEU A 124 -5.22 -19.28 12.47
C LEU A 124 -6.63 -18.96 13.00
N ILE A 125 -7.52 -18.41 12.17
CA ILE A 125 -8.91 -18.11 12.54
C ILE A 125 -9.64 -19.39 12.96
N LYS A 126 -9.49 -20.50 12.24
CA LYS A 126 -10.08 -21.78 12.59
C LYS A 126 -9.60 -22.27 13.96
N ALA A 127 -8.30 -22.11 14.25
CA ALA A 127 -7.75 -22.42 15.56
C ALA A 127 -8.32 -21.52 16.66
N CYS A 128 -8.57 -20.24 16.40
CA CYS A 128 -9.21 -19.31 17.33
C CYS A 128 -10.67 -19.71 17.61
N ILE A 129 -11.45 -20.00 16.56
CA ILE A 129 -12.84 -20.47 16.67
C ILE A 129 -12.94 -21.72 17.58
N LYS A 130 -12.07 -22.70 17.34
CA LYS A 130 -12.00 -23.92 18.14
C LYS A 130 -11.62 -23.64 19.59
N ASN A 131 -10.66 -22.77 19.85
CA ASN A 131 -10.20 -22.43 21.19
C ASN A 131 -11.28 -21.73 22.03
N ILE A 132 -12.11 -20.92 21.38
CA ILE A 132 -13.22 -20.22 22.05
C ILE A 132 -14.42 -21.17 22.26
N GLY A 133 -14.41 -22.35 21.60
CA GLY A 133 -15.48 -23.34 21.71
C GLY A 133 -16.73 -22.98 20.89
N LEU A 134 -16.55 -22.22 19.80
CA LEU A 134 -17.63 -21.89 18.87
C LEU A 134 -17.89 -23.03 17.88
N ASP A 135 -19.17 -23.19 17.50
CA ASP A 135 -19.57 -24.15 16.47
C ASP A 135 -19.03 -23.71 15.09
N ASP A 136 -18.18 -24.55 14.48
CA ASP A 136 -17.53 -24.29 13.19
C ASP A 136 -18.50 -24.30 11.99
N LYS A 137 -19.69 -24.87 12.15
CA LYS A 137 -20.77 -24.78 11.15
C LYS A 137 -21.45 -23.42 11.15
N MET A 138 -21.61 -22.83 12.33
CA MET A 138 -22.18 -21.49 12.46
C MET A 138 -21.15 -20.40 12.19
N PHE A 139 -19.90 -20.60 12.64
CA PHE A 139 -18.77 -19.67 12.49
C PHE A 139 -17.71 -20.28 11.58
N THR A 140 -17.96 -20.26 10.26
CA THR A 140 -16.95 -20.78 9.33
C THR A 140 -15.73 -19.84 9.24
N ASP A 141 -14.53 -20.41 9.08
CA ASP A 141 -13.29 -19.66 8.94
C ASP A 141 -13.38 -18.56 7.86
N ARG A 142 -14.00 -18.89 6.72
CA ARG A 142 -14.21 -17.93 5.60
C ARG A 142 -15.12 -16.77 5.99
N SER A 143 -16.25 -17.04 6.67
CA SER A 143 -17.18 -15.97 7.03
C SER A 143 -16.60 -15.06 8.12
N VAL A 144 -15.88 -15.63 9.07
CA VAL A 144 -15.21 -14.88 10.14
C VAL A 144 -14.06 -14.06 9.57
N GLN A 145 -13.23 -14.63 8.67
CA GLN A 145 -12.18 -13.88 7.99
C GLN A 145 -12.74 -12.68 7.22
N SER A 146 -13.84 -12.88 6.46
CA SER A 146 -14.46 -11.78 5.72
C SER A 146 -14.95 -10.66 6.64
N GLU A 147 -15.52 -11.00 7.80
CA GLU A 147 -15.99 -10.00 8.77
C GLU A 147 -14.82 -9.24 9.42
N ILE A 148 -13.75 -9.95 9.77
CA ILE A 148 -12.53 -9.32 10.31
C ILE A 148 -11.90 -8.40 9.24
N SER A 149 -11.80 -8.83 7.99
CA SER A 149 -11.28 -8.00 6.90
C SER A 149 -12.14 -6.75 6.67
N ASN A 150 -13.48 -6.88 6.74
CA ASN A 150 -14.37 -5.71 6.67
C ASN A 150 -14.12 -4.73 7.82
N ALA A 151 -13.95 -5.24 9.05
CA ALA A 151 -13.62 -4.40 10.19
C ALA A 151 -12.28 -3.67 10.01
N LYS A 152 -11.25 -4.37 9.55
CA LYS A 152 -9.95 -3.78 9.24
C LYS A 152 -10.02 -2.75 8.13
N ASN A 153 -10.83 -2.95 7.10
CA ASN A 153 -11.05 -1.98 6.02
C ASN A 153 -11.72 -0.68 6.52
N GLU A 154 -12.50 -0.77 7.62
CA GLU A 154 -13.03 0.40 8.32
C GLU A 154 -12.08 0.92 9.41
N MET A 155 -10.86 0.39 9.50
CA MET A 155 -9.85 0.69 10.53
C MET A 155 -10.34 0.45 11.96
N LEU A 156 -11.25 -0.49 12.15
CA LEU A 156 -11.75 -0.87 13.48
C LEU A 156 -10.80 -1.89 14.12
N GLU A 157 -10.15 -1.47 15.18
CA GLU A 157 -9.41 -2.38 16.06
C GLU A 157 -10.40 -3.32 16.84
N PRO A 158 -9.94 -4.45 17.40
CA PRO A 158 -10.82 -5.43 18.06
C PRO A 158 -11.73 -4.85 19.16
N ASP A 159 -11.24 -3.91 19.95
CA ASP A 159 -11.99 -3.22 20.99
C ASP A 159 -13.10 -2.34 20.41
N GLN A 160 -12.82 -1.60 19.36
CA GLN A 160 -13.80 -0.77 18.65
C GLN A 160 -14.86 -1.63 17.95
N TYR A 161 -14.43 -2.76 17.35
CA TYR A 161 -15.37 -3.71 16.77
C TYR A 161 -16.27 -4.33 17.84
N THR A 162 -15.74 -4.66 19.03
CA THR A 162 -16.51 -5.16 20.17
C THR A 162 -17.59 -4.18 20.60
N LEU A 163 -17.29 -2.89 20.69
CA LEU A 163 -18.27 -1.86 21.02
C LEU A 163 -19.39 -1.77 19.98
N ARG A 164 -19.05 -1.92 18.70
CA ARG A 164 -19.99 -1.89 17.57
C ARG A 164 -20.84 -3.15 17.46
N ALA A 165 -20.32 -4.27 17.93
CA ALA A 165 -21.00 -5.57 17.93
C ALA A 165 -22.07 -5.71 19.01
N ASN A 166 -22.14 -4.80 19.99
CA ASN A 166 -23.03 -4.87 21.13
C ASN A 166 -24.50 -5.04 20.72
N GLY A 167 -25.13 -6.10 21.23
CA GLY A 167 -26.52 -6.49 20.91
C GLY A 167 -26.67 -7.43 19.70
N ASP A 168 -25.58 -7.73 18.99
CA ASP A 168 -25.58 -8.73 17.90
C ASP A 168 -24.77 -9.96 18.34
N PHE A 169 -25.46 -11.01 18.73
CA PHE A 169 -24.83 -12.24 19.22
C PHE A 169 -23.73 -12.79 18.30
N ARG A 170 -23.97 -12.76 16.98
CA ARG A 170 -22.98 -13.28 16.03
C ARG A 170 -21.73 -12.40 16.00
N LYS A 171 -21.90 -11.08 15.93
CA LYS A 171 -20.80 -10.12 15.90
C LYS A 171 -20.02 -10.12 17.22
N GLU A 172 -20.69 -10.25 18.34
CA GLU A 172 -20.03 -10.39 19.66
C GLU A 172 -19.11 -11.61 19.71
N LYS A 173 -19.54 -12.75 19.15
CA LYS A 173 -18.68 -13.94 19.05
C LYS A 173 -17.52 -13.76 18.10
N ILE A 174 -17.73 -13.08 16.96
CA ILE A 174 -16.67 -12.74 16.01
C ILE A 174 -15.68 -11.75 16.63
N ALA A 175 -16.13 -10.82 17.48
CA ALA A 175 -15.25 -9.91 18.21
C ALA A 175 -14.23 -10.65 19.07
N LEU A 176 -14.66 -11.70 19.80
CA LEU A 176 -13.76 -12.55 20.58
C LEU A 176 -12.74 -13.28 19.69
N VAL A 177 -13.17 -13.74 18.51
CA VAL A 177 -12.25 -14.37 17.54
C VAL A 177 -11.27 -13.34 17.00
N TYR A 178 -11.72 -12.13 16.68
CA TYR A 178 -10.87 -11.06 16.16
C TYR A 178 -9.80 -10.64 17.17
N GLU A 179 -10.17 -10.45 18.43
CA GLU A 179 -9.21 -10.15 19.51
C GLU A 179 -8.15 -11.25 19.64
N MET A 180 -8.57 -12.51 19.71
CA MET A 180 -7.64 -13.65 19.79
C MET A 180 -6.76 -13.76 18.54
N TYR A 181 -7.31 -13.52 17.34
CA TYR A 181 -6.61 -13.56 16.09
C TYR A 181 -5.49 -12.51 16.03
N GLN A 182 -5.79 -11.23 16.35
CA GLN A 182 -4.79 -10.18 16.39
C GLN A 182 -3.70 -10.44 17.43
N LYS A 183 -4.09 -10.92 18.62
CA LYS A 183 -3.12 -11.31 19.64
C LYS A 183 -2.14 -12.38 19.13
N ARG A 184 -2.67 -13.43 18.48
CA ARG A 184 -1.83 -14.50 17.93
C ARG A 184 -0.97 -14.08 16.75
N LEU A 185 -1.46 -13.19 15.88
CA LEU A 185 -0.62 -12.61 14.86
C LEU A 185 0.58 -11.91 15.50
N LYS A 186 0.35 -11.09 16.53
CA LYS A 186 1.42 -10.38 17.24
C LYS A 186 2.40 -11.32 17.93
N GLU A 187 1.91 -12.37 18.61
CA GLU A 187 2.74 -13.40 19.25
C GLU A 187 3.66 -14.13 18.26
N ASN A 188 3.20 -14.29 17.01
CA ASN A 188 3.99 -14.92 15.94
C ASN A 188 4.84 -13.92 15.14
N ASN A 189 4.92 -12.67 15.54
CA ASN A 189 5.51 -11.59 14.77
C ASN A 189 5.01 -11.59 13.32
N ALA A 190 3.69 -11.72 13.14
CA ALA A 190 3.01 -11.82 11.86
C ALA A 190 1.99 -10.70 11.68
N ILE A 191 1.77 -10.31 10.44
CA ILE A 191 0.72 -9.39 10.01
C ILE A 191 0.00 -10.00 8.82
N ASP A 192 -1.25 -9.62 8.60
CA ASP A 192 -1.97 -10.00 7.38
C ASP A 192 -1.98 -8.87 6.33
N PHE A 193 -2.67 -9.10 5.19
CA PHE A 193 -2.71 -8.11 4.11
C PHE A 193 -3.40 -6.81 4.50
N ASP A 194 -4.45 -6.87 5.32
CA ASP A 194 -5.16 -5.67 5.78
C ASP A 194 -4.29 -4.88 6.77
N ASP A 195 -3.56 -5.57 7.64
CA ASP A 195 -2.62 -4.97 8.58
C ASP A 195 -1.49 -4.18 7.90
N ILE A 196 -1.06 -4.60 6.70
CA ILE A 196 0.01 -3.90 5.97
C ILE A 196 -0.33 -2.41 5.78
N ILE A 197 -1.54 -2.12 5.36
CA ILE A 197 -1.98 -0.74 5.13
C ILE A 197 -2.30 -0.07 6.46
N ASN A 198 -3.06 -0.73 7.34
CA ASN A 198 -3.52 -0.17 8.60
C ASN A 198 -2.36 0.19 9.54
N TYR A 199 -1.38 -0.69 9.67
CA TYR A 199 -0.20 -0.40 10.49
C TYR A 199 0.70 0.68 9.90
N THR A 200 0.78 0.76 8.56
CA THR A 200 1.47 1.89 7.92
C THR A 200 0.79 3.22 8.25
N ILE A 201 -0.54 3.28 8.13
CA ILE A 201 -1.32 4.47 8.51
C ILE A 201 -1.10 4.80 9.98
N LYS A 202 -1.21 3.80 10.86
CA LYS A 202 -1.01 3.97 12.31
C LYS A 202 0.38 4.54 12.62
N ILE A 203 1.43 3.98 12.04
CA ILE A 203 2.79 4.49 12.24
C ILE A 203 2.92 5.94 11.79
N LEU A 204 2.38 6.30 10.62
CA LEU A 204 2.43 7.66 10.11
C LEU A 204 1.62 8.66 10.97
N MET A 205 0.47 8.22 11.51
CA MET A 205 -0.36 9.07 12.38
C MET A 205 0.24 9.26 13.78
N ASP A 206 0.77 8.17 14.36
CA ASP A 206 1.23 8.18 15.76
C ASP A 206 2.69 8.65 15.90
N ASN A 207 3.45 8.78 14.78
CA ASN A 207 4.86 9.17 14.80
C ASN A 207 5.12 10.34 13.82
N PRO A 208 4.98 11.59 14.28
CA PRO A 208 5.17 12.77 13.43
C PRO A 208 6.55 12.83 12.74
N ASP A 209 7.60 12.33 13.37
CA ASP A 209 8.96 12.25 12.81
C ASP A 209 9.01 11.35 11.57
N VAL A 210 8.27 10.25 11.57
CA VAL A 210 8.16 9.33 10.42
C VAL A 210 7.34 9.95 9.29
N LEU A 211 6.24 10.62 9.64
CA LEU A 211 5.40 11.32 8.67
C LEU A 211 6.17 12.44 7.97
N GLU A 212 6.87 13.29 8.73
CA GLU A 212 7.71 14.36 8.22
C GLU A 212 8.81 13.82 7.30
N TYR A 213 9.51 12.77 7.73
CA TYR A 213 10.54 12.11 6.90
C TYR A 213 10.01 11.70 5.51
N TYR A 214 8.82 11.08 5.42
CA TYR A 214 8.28 10.66 4.13
C TYR A 214 7.64 11.81 3.34
N SER A 215 7.06 12.80 4.01
CA SER A 215 6.53 14.01 3.37
C SER A 215 7.64 14.84 2.71
N ASP A 216 8.81 14.93 3.35
CA ASP A 216 9.96 15.62 2.78
C ASP A 216 10.69 14.80 1.72
N LYS A 217 10.68 13.49 1.87
CA LYS A 217 11.34 12.57 0.95
C LYS A 217 10.71 12.58 -0.44
N PHE A 218 9.40 12.52 -0.54
CA PHE A 218 8.71 12.41 -1.83
C PHE A 218 8.22 13.77 -2.32
N LYS A 219 8.56 14.08 -3.56
CA LYS A 219 8.28 15.39 -4.20
C LYS A 219 7.20 15.25 -5.27
#